data_c3d3098ffb28064ed3409e9db191f2b5
#
_entry.id   c3d3098ffb28064ed3409e9db191f2b5
#
_cell.length_a   1.000
_cell.length_b   1.000
_cell.length_c   1.000
_cell.angle_alpha   90.00
_cell.angle_beta   90.00
_cell.angle_gamma   90.00
#
_symmetry.space_group_name_H-M   'P 1'
#
loop_
_entity.id
_entity.type
_entity.pdbx_description
1 polymer ?
#
loop_
_entity_poly.entity_id
_entity_poly.type
_entity_poly.pdbx_seq_one_letter_code
_entity_poly.pdbx_strand_id
1 'polypeptide(L)'
;MTGWRMGWSVWPEKLIPHVTKLAINSFSCVNAPSQFAGIAALDGPDDSIHHMMEKFDQRRKLIHKGLNGLPGVTCSMPGGAFYAFPNIEATGMLSEEAQNLFLYEAGVATIAGTSFGEAGQGFLRFSCANSAENILEAIKRIKNVI
;
A
#
# COMPACT_ATOMS: atom_id res chain seq x y z
N MET A 1 8.44 1.92 11.82
CA MET A 1 8.38 0.64 12.55
C MET A 1 7.49 -0.41 11.90
N THR A 2 7.25 -0.33 10.60
CA THR A 2 6.33 -1.24 9.87
C THR A 2 6.69 -2.72 10.01
N GLY A 3 7.98 -3.06 9.97
CA GLY A 3 8.48 -4.43 10.12
C GLY A 3 8.34 -5.00 11.53
N TRP A 4 8.22 -4.17 12.54
CA TRP A 4 8.03 -4.59 13.93
C TRP A 4 6.63 -5.13 14.22
N ARG A 5 5.70 -4.94 13.28
CA ARG A 5 4.32 -5.43 13.35
C ARG A 5 3.60 -5.06 14.64
N MET A 6 3.84 -3.88 15.14
CA MET A 6 3.21 -3.33 16.33
C MET A 6 2.14 -2.32 15.97
N GLY A 7 1.07 -2.32 16.72
CA GLY A 7 0.00 -1.32 16.68
C GLY A 7 -0.50 -1.03 18.07
N TRP A 8 -1.20 0.06 18.24
CA TRP A 8 -1.84 0.44 19.49
C TRP A 8 -3.26 0.97 19.23
N SER A 9 -4.09 0.91 20.25
CA SER A 9 -5.46 1.39 20.18
C SER A 9 -5.91 1.94 21.51
N VAL A 10 -6.76 2.96 21.47
CA VAL A 10 -7.40 3.55 22.65
C VAL A 10 -8.88 3.12 22.68
N TRP A 11 -9.31 2.59 23.80
CA TRP A 11 -10.65 2.04 23.95
C TRP A 11 -11.43 2.75 25.06
N PRO A 12 -12.76 2.88 24.94
CA PRO A 12 -13.60 3.26 26.06
C PRO A 12 -13.39 2.30 27.23
N GLU A 13 -13.33 2.85 28.44
CA GLU A 13 -12.98 2.08 29.66
C GLU A 13 -13.83 0.80 29.82
N LYS A 14 -15.14 0.89 29.56
CA LYS A 14 -16.07 -0.25 29.63
C LYS A 14 -15.74 -1.41 28.67
N LEU A 15 -14.99 -1.16 27.59
CA LEU A 15 -14.62 -2.18 26.62
C LEU A 15 -13.24 -2.81 26.90
N ILE A 16 -12.40 -2.17 27.74
CA ILE A 16 -11.04 -2.64 28.04
C ILE A 16 -11.01 -4.10 28.50
N PRO A 17 -11.86 -4.58 29.45
CA PRO A 17 -11.83 -5.97 29.90
C PRO A 17 -12.13 -6.96 28.75
N HIS A 18 -13.04 -6.61 27.87
CA HIS A 18 -13.42 -7.46 26.73
C HIS A 18 -12.31 -7.52 25.68
N VAL A 19 -11.74 -6.36 25.33
CA VAL A 19 -10.63 -6.27 24.37
C VAL A 19 -9.40 -6.99 24.90
N THR A 20 -9.06 -6.83 26.19
CA THR A 20 -7.96 -7.54 26.83
C THR A 20 -8.14 -9.06 26.73
N LYS A 21 -9.34 -9.56 27.04
CA LYS A 21 -9.65 -10.98 26.93
C LYS A 21 -9.50 -11.51 25.50
N LEU A 22 -9.96 -10.75 24.51
CA LEU A 22 -9.79 -11.10 23.08
C LEU A 22 -8.31 -11.10 22.69
N ALA A 23 -7.55 -10.09 23.09
CA ALA A 23 -6.12 -9.97 22.80
C ALA A 23 -5.34 -11.16 23.35
N ILE A 24 -5.55 -11.55 24.62
CA ILE A 24 -4.91 -12.70 25.25
C ILE A 24 -5.15 -13.99 24.45
N ASN A 25 -6.38 -14.19 23.95
CA ASN A 25 -6.76 -15.39 23.23
C ASN A 25 -6.39 -15.36 21.72
N SER A 26 -6.13 -14.19 21.13
CA SER A 26 -5.79 -14.05 19.71
C SER A 26 -4.28 -14.05 19.46
N PHE A 27 -3.50 -13.28 20.21
CA PHE A 27 -2.07 -13.10 19.99
C PHE A 27 -1.23 -13.03 21.28
N SER A 28 -1.83 -13.28 22.45
CA SER A 28 -1.22 -13.24 23.79
C SER A 28 -0.72 -11.85 24.17
N CYS A 29 0.52 -11.52 23.79
CA CYS A 29 1.12 -10.21 24.05
C CYS A 29 2.17 -9.86 22.99
N VAL A 30 2.43 -8.56 22.86
CA VAL A 30 3.57 -8.06 22.10
C VAL A 30 4.85 -8.32 22.91
N ASN A 31 5.94 -8.72 22.24
CA ASN A 31 7.23 -8.92 22.91
C ASN A 31 7.73 -7.64 23.60
N ALA A 32 8.38 -7.78 24.74
CA ALA A 32 8.81 -6.63 25.55
C ALA A 32 9.73 -5.64 24.80
N PRO A 33 10.73 -6.05 24.01
CA PRO A 33 11.54 -5.12 23.24
C PRO A 33 10.71 -4.23 22.30
N SER A 34 9.69 -4.77 21.63
CA SER A 34 8.80 -3.99 20.75
C SER A 34 7.95 -2.99 21.54
N GLN A 35 7.51 -3.32 22.76
CA GLN A 35 6.75 -2.39 23.60
C GLN A 35 7.61 -1.18 23.96
N PHE A 36 8.86 -1.38 24.43
CA PHE A 36 9.79 -0.30 24.72
C PHE A 36 10.13 0.53 23.47
N ALA A 37 10.34 -0.14 22.34
CA ALA A 37 10.57 0.56 21.07
C ALA A 37 9.36 1.42 20.65
N GLY A 38 8.13 0.94 20.91
CA GLY A 38 6.90 1.69 20.68
C GLY A 38 6.78 2.94 21.55
N ILE A 39 7.09 2.83 22.83
CA ILE A 39 7.13 3.99 23.74
C ILE A 39 8.13 5.03 23.21
N ALA A 40 9.36 4.60 22.91
CA ALA A 40 10.38 5.49 22.36
C ALA A 40 9.99 6.15 21.03
N ALA A 41 9.21 5.45 20.18
CA ALA A 41 8.71 6.00 18.94
C ALA A 41 7.59 7.03 19.14
N LEU A 42 6.75 6.86 20.17
CA LEU A 42 5.66 7.80 20.48
C LEU A 42 6.16 9.04 21.23
N ASP A 43 7.17 8.88 22.10
CA ASP A 43 7.75 9.98 22.89
C ASP A 43 8.90 10.69 22.16
N GLY A 44 9.37 10.14 21.04
CA GLY A 44 10.49 10.64 20.26
C GLY A 44 10.12 11.79 19.33
N PRO A 45 11.11 12.38 18.65
CA PRO A 45 10.88 13.48 17.69
C PRO A 45 10.22 12.96 16.41
N ASP A 46 9.40 13.82 15.79
CA ASP A 46 8.62 13.49 14.58
C ASP A 46 9.42 13.70 13.27
N ASP A 47 10.66 14.15 13.32
CA ASP A 47 11.48 14.50 12.13
C ASP A 47 11.56 13.34 11.12
N SER A 48 11.75 12.11 11.62
CA SER A 48 11.82 10.91 10.76
C SER A 48 10.49 10.63 10.07
N ILE A 49 9.36 10.91 10.75
CA ILE A 49 8.01 10.73 10.22
C ILE A 49 7.76 11.77 9.14
N HIS A 50 8.08 13.05 9.39
CA HIS A 50 7.94 14.12 8.41
C HIS A 50 8.75 13.84 7.15
N HIS A 51 10.03 13.46 7.30
CA HIS A 51 10.88 13.11 6.16
C HIS A 51 10.31 11.92 5.35
N MET A 52 9.83 10.87 6.04
CA MET A 52 9.21 9.72 5.39
C MET A 52 7.93 10.13 4.62
N MET A 53 7.07 10.96 5.23
CA MET A 53 5.84 11.46 4.61
C MET A 53 6.12 12.28 3.36
N GLU A 54 7.14 13.14 3.37
CA GLU A 54 7.57 13.89 2.17
C GLU A 54 7.96 12.94 1.03
N LYS A 55 8.74 11.89 1.32
CA LYS A 55 9.13 10.89 0.32
C LYS A 55 7.93 10.12 -0.23
N PHE A 56 7.00 9.74 0.64
CA PHE A 56 5.76 9.07 0.19
C PHE A 56 4.89 9.99 -0.65
N ASP A 57 4.76 11.27 -0.33
CA ASP A 57 4.01 12.24 -1.13
C ASP A 57 4.62 12.42 -2.53
N GLN A 58 5.95 12.53 -2.62
CA GLN A 58 6.66 12.57 -3.91
C GLN A 58 6.37 11.32 -4.76
N ARG A 59 6.47 10.12 -4.16
CA ARG A 59 6.22 8.84 -4.84
C ARG A 59 4.75 8.67 -5.23
N ARG A 60 3.82 9.12 -4.38
CA ARG A 60 2.38 9.15 -4.64
C ARG A 60 2.07 9.97 -5.90
N LYS A 61 2.63 11.17 -6.00
CA LYS A 61 2.49 12.05 -7.17
C LYS A 61 3.12 11.43 -8.41
N LEU A 62 4.28 10.79 -8.24
CA LEU A 62 5.01 10.15 -9.32
C LEU A 62 4.24 8.98 -9.93
N ILE A 63 3.76 8.04 -9.09
CA ILE A 63 3.01 6.87 -9.56
C ILE A 63 1.67 7.29 -10.19
N HIS A 64 0.96 8.26 -9.60
CA HIS A 64 -0.27 8.81 -10.17
C HIS A 64 -0.05 9.37 -11.57
N LYS A 65 0.98 10.23 -11.74
CA LYS A 65 1.34 10.78 -13.05
C LYS A 65 1.73 9.70 -14.05
N GLY A 66 2.52 8.72 -13.60
CA GLY A 66 2.98 7.62 -14.44
C GLY A 66 1.84 6.75 -14.95
N LEU A 67 0.94 6.34 -14.06
CA LEU A 67 -0.22 5.51 -14.41
C LEU A 67 -1.17 6.21 -15.37
N ASN A 68 -1.49 7.49 -15.15
CA ASN A 68 -2.34 8.28 -16.06
C ASN A 68 -1.64 8.60 -17.41
N GLY A 69 -0.35 8.33 -17.54
CA GLY A 69 0.38 8.43 -18.81
C GLY A 69 0.38 7.14 -19.63
N LEU A 70 -0.24 6.06 -19.13
CA LEU A 70 -0.37 4.78 -19.83
C LEU A 70 -1.66 4.75 -20.66
N PRO A 71 -1.65 4.17 -21.86
CA PRO A 71 -2.85 4.03 -22.70
C PRO A 71 -3.94 3.22 -21.97
N GLY A 72 -5.16 3.73 -21.96
CA GLY A 72 -6.32 3.03 -21.37
C GLY A 72 -6.32 2.91 -19.85
N VAL A 73 -5.41 3.58 -19.14
CA VAL A 73 -5.31 3.55 -17.68
C VAL A 73 -5.71 4.90 -17.10
N THR A 74 -6.58 4.89 -16.09
CA THR A 74 -6.95 6.10 -15.32
C THR A 74 -6.79 5.82 -13.84
N CYS A 75 -6.21 6.76 -13.11
CA CYS A 75 -5.96 6.65 -11.69
C CYS A 75 -6.36 7.93 -10.98
N SER A 76 -7.25 7.85 -10.00
CA SER A 76 -7.52 8.96 -9.08
C SER A 76 -6.32 9.19 -8.18
N MET A 77 -6.09 10.46 -7.79
CA MET A 77 -5.03 10.77 -6.83
C MET A 77 -5.35 10.12 -5.47
N PRO A 78 -4.49 9.20 -4.99
CA PRO A 78 -4.72 8.59 -3.68
C PRO A 78 -4.69 9.65 -2.56
N GLY A 79 -5.71 9.67 -1.71
CA GLY A 79 -5.79 10.58 -0.57
C GLY A 79 -4.94 10.17 0.62
N GLY A 80 -4.48 8.92 0.67
CA GLY A 80 -3.69 8.36 1.76
C GLY A 80 -3.13 6.99 1.43
N ALA A 81 -2.49 6.35 2.39
CA ALA A 81 -1.76 5.10 2.25
C ALA A 81 -0.64 5.18 1.18
N PHE A 82 -0.12 4.04 0.79
CA PHE A 82 0.92 3.91 -0.23
C PHE A 82 0.46 3.05 -1.41
N TYR A 83 -0.86 3.00 -1.65
CA TYR A 83 -1.45 2.27 -2.77
C TYR A 83 -2.07 3.22 -3.79
N ALA A 84 -1.91 2.87 -5.07
CA ALA A 84 -2.68 3.42 -6.18
C ALA A 84 -3.58 2.30 -6.74
N PHE A 85 -4.80 2.65 -7.13
CA PHE A 85 -5.81 1.70 -7.60
C PHE A 85 -6.39 2.18 -8.94
N PRO A 86 -5.60 2.09 -10.03
CA PRO A 86 -6.03 2.54 -11.35
C PRO A 86 -7.12 1.66 -11.93
N ASN A 87 -8.03 2.28 -12.65
CA ASN A 87 -8.94 1.63 -13.57
C ASN A 87 -8.20 1.32 -14.88
N ILE A 88 -8.37 0.10 -15.40
CA ILE A 88 -7.75 -0.41 -16.62
C ILE A 88 -8.78 -0.87 -17.66
N GLU A 89 -10.09 -0.66 -17.45
CA GLU A 89 -11.15 -1.16 -18.32
C GLU A 89 -10.96 -0.74 -19.79
N ALA A 90 -10.47 0.49 -20.01
CA ALA A 90 -10.24 1.00 -21.36
C ALA A 90 -9.06 0.34 -22.09
N THR A 91 -8.27 -0.52 -21.40
CA THR A 91 -7.27 -1.38 -22.05
C THR A 91 -7.90 -2.62 -22.70
N GLY A 92 -9.15 -2.94 -22.35
CA GLY A 92 -9.85 -4.15 -22.78
C GLY A 92 -9.45 -5.43 -22.04
N MET A 93 -8.51 -5.37 -21.08
CA MET A 93 -8.03 -6.51 -20.31
C MET A 93 -8.83 -6.73 -19.02
N LEU A 94 -9.00 -7.98 -18.64
CA LEU A 94 -9.46 -8.33 -17.29
C LEU A 94 -8.34 -8.07 -16.26
N SER A 95 -8.71 -7.85 -14.98
CA SER A 95 -7.75 -7.54 -13.93
C SER A 95 -6.65 -8.60 -13.77
N GLU A 96 -6.99 -9.89 -13.85
CA GLU A 96 -6.03 -10.99 -13.72
C GLU A 96 -5.15 -11.13 -14.98
N GLU A 97 -5.70 -10.87 -16.15
CA GLU A 97 -4.94 -10.87 -17.41
C GLU A 97 -3.87 -9.79 -17.39
N ALA A 98 -4.24 -8.56 -17.00
CA ALA A 98 -3.31 -7.45 -16.88
C ALA A 98 -2.26 -7.69 -15.77
N GLN A 99 -2.66 -8.26 -14.62
CA GLN A 99 -1.73 -8.65 -13.56
C GLN A 99 -0.67 -9.64 -14.09
N ASN A 100 -1.10 -10.66 -14.81
CA ASN A 100 -0.21 -11.70 -15.34
C ASN A 100 0.69 -11.14 -16.46
N LEU A 101 0.14 -10.33 -17.36
CA LEU A 101 0.91 -9.65 -18.41
C LEU A 101 2.03 -8.79 -17.79
N PHE A 102 1.70 -7.97 -16.79
CA PHE A 102 2.68 -7.10 -16.14
C PHE A 102 3.74 -7.90 -15.38
N LEU A 103 3.35 -9.02 -14.74
CA LEU A 103 4.28 -9.86 -14.01
C LEU A 103 5.26 -10.58 -14.96
N TYR A 104 4.74 -11.24 -15.97
CA TYR A 104 5.56 -12.14 -16.80
C TYR A 104 6.29 -11.42 -17.94
N GLU A 105 5.67 -10.39 -18.54
CA GLU A 105 6.27 -9.69 -19.67
C GLU A 105 7.00 -8.39 -19.27
N ALA A 106 6.46 -7.66 -18.27
CA ALA A 106 7.10 -6.43 -17.80
C ALA A 106 7.98 -6.63 -16.55
N GLY A 107 7.87 -7.78 -15.85
CA GLY A 107 8.55 -8.00 -14.57
C GLY A 107 8.07 -7.07 -13.46
N VAL A 108 6.78 -6.68 -13.49
CA VAL A 108 6.17 -5.76 -12.54
C VAL A 108 5.04 -6.44 -11.79
N ALA A 109 5.24 -6.66 -10.49
CA ALA A 109 4.23 -7.27 -9.62
C ALA A 109 3.14 -6.25 -9.25
N THR A 110 1.89 -6.60 -9.59
CA THR A 110 0.67 -5.88 -9.20
C THR A 110 -0.32 -6.87 -8.60
N ILE A 111 -1.44 -6.41 -8.08
CA ILE A 111 -2.50 -7.29 -7.59
C ILE A 111 -3.80 -6.94 -8.31
N ALA A 112 -4.45 -7.95 -8.88
CA ALA A 112 -5.76 -7.81 -9.51
C ALA A 112 -6.78 -7.27 -8.49
N GLY A 113 -7.59 -6.31 -8.91
CA GLY A 113 -8.61 -5.73 -8.05
C GLY A 113 -9.63 -6.74 -7.55
N THR A 114 -9.90 -7.80 -8.33
CA THR A 114 -10.77 -8.92 -7.96
C THR A 114 -10.32 -9.65 -6.68
N SER A 115 -9.01 -9.59 -6.33
CA SER A 115 -8.50 -10.09 -5.04
C SER A 115 -9.08 -9.36 -3.82
N PHE A 116 -9.73 -8.21 -4.02
CA PHE A 116 -10.37 -7.39 -2.98
C PHE A 116 -11.90 -7.42 -3.08
N GLY A 117 -12.47 -8.26 -3.93
CA GLY A 117 -13.88 -8.42 -4.18
C GLY A 117 -14.24 -8.24 -5.66
N GLU A 118 -15.43 -8.74 -6.05
CA GLU A 118 -15.89 -8.73 -7.45
C GLU A 118 -15.96 -7.32 -8.06
N ALA A 119 -16.30 -6.31 -7.25
CA ALA A 119 -16.31 -4.91 -7.68
C ALA A 119 -14.92 -4.36 -8.07
N GLY A 120 -13.85 -5.10 -7.78
CA GLY A 120 -12.49 -4.76 -8.19
C GLY A 120 -12.15 -5.16 -9.63
N GLN A 121 -13.06 -5.76 -10.37
CA GLN A 121 -12.85 -6.05 -11.80
C GLN A 121 -12.62 -4.74 -12.58
N GLY A 122 -11.65 -4.75 -13.48
CA GLY A 122 -11.22 -3.56 -14.21
C GLY A 122 -10.24 -2.67 -13.45
N PHE A 123 -9.75 -3.13 -12.28
CA PHE A 123 -8.78 -2.40 -11.47
C PHE A 123 -7.54 -3.25 -11.16
N LEU A 124 -6.42 -2.56 -10.89
CA LEU A 124 -5.20 -3.15 -10.35
C LEU A 124 -4.73 -2.37 -9.13
N ARG A 125 -4.12 -3.05 -8.16
CA ARG A 125 -3.46 -2.39 -7.03
C ARG A 125 -1.96 -2.32 -7.25
N PHE A 126 -1.44 -1.12 -7.21
CA PHE A 126 -0.01 -0.80 -7.19
C PHE A 126 0.41 -0.31 -5.81
N SER A 127 1.70 -0.45 -5.49
CA SER A 127 2.30 0.13 -4.29
C SER A 127 3.36 1.16 -4.67
N CYS A 128 3.32 2.34 -4.04
CA CYS A 128 4.40 3.33 -4.15
C CYS A 128 5.46 3.21 -3.04
N ALA A 129 5.40 2.15 -2.22
CA ALA A 129 6.40 1.85 -1.20
C ALA A 129 7.69 1.26 -1.83
N ASN A 130 8.25 1.97 -2.80
CA ASN A 130 9.47 1.62 -3.53
C ASN A 130 10.27 2.89 -3.85
N SER A 131 11.46 2.79 -4.42
CA SER A 131 12.21 3.96 -4.86
C SER A 131 11.54 4.67 -6.04
N ALA A 132 11.83 5.96 -6.24
CA ALA A 132 11.31 6.71 -7.37
C ALA A 132 11.78 6.13 -8.72
N GLU A 133 13.03 5.67 -8.76
CA GLU A 133 13.66 5.05 -9.92
C GLU A 133 12.92 3.77 -10.31
N ASN A 134 12.64 2.90 -9.34
CA ASN A 134 11.91 1.66 -9.58
C ASN A 134 10.47 1.90 -10.02
N ILE A 135 9.79 2.93 -9.48
CA ILE A 135 8.45 3.32 -9.92
C ILE A 135 8.48 3.76 -11.39
N LEU A 136 9.44 4.63 -11.77
CA LEU A 136 9.58 5.09 -13.16
C LEU A 136 9.91 3.94 -14.11
N GLU A 137 10.81 3.06 -13.71
CA GLU A 137 11.17 1.88 -14.52
C GLU A 137 9.98 0.94 -14.68
N ALA A 138 9.19 0.70 -13.64
CA ALA A 138 7.98 -0.10 -13.72
C ALA A 138 6.97 0.48 -14.72
N ILE A 139 6.70 1.78 -14.65
CA ILE A 139 5.82 2.46 -15.60
C ILE A 139 6.33 2.34 -17.05
N LYS A 140 7.63 2.51 -17.25
CA LYS A 140 8.26 2.36 -18.56
C LYS A 140 8.09 0.94 -19.12
N ARG A 141 8.31 -0.09 -18.29
CA ARG A 141 8.16 -1.50 -18.68
C ARG A 141 6.71 -1.84 -19.03
N ILE A 142 5.77 -1.39 -18.20
CA ILE A 142 4.34 -1.59 -18.45
C ILE A 142 3.96 -0.95 -19.80
N LYS A 143 4.42 0.26 -20.08
CA LYS A 143 4.13 0.97 -21.32
C LYS A 143 4.56 0.20 -22.59
N ASN A 144 5.53 -0.68 -22.49
CA ASN A 144 6.02 -1.46 -23.62
C ASN A 144 5.19 -2.72 -23.90
N VAL A 145 4.30 -3.12 -22.98
CA VAL A 145 3.50 -4.35 -23.08
C VAL A 145 1.99 -4.11 -23.15
N ILE A 146 1.54 -2.84 -22.99
CA ILE A 146 0.15 -2.40 -23.19
C ILE A 146 -0.07 -1.93 -24.61
#